data_3d68964ecf7ec7cee52cf3d0732c4311
#
_entry.id   3d68964ecf7ec7cee52cf3d0732c4311
#
_cell.length_a   1.000
_cell.length_b   1.000
_cell.length_c   1.000
_cell.angle_alpha   90.00
_cell.angle_beta   90.00
_cell.angle_gamma   90.00
#
_symmetry.space_group_name_H-M   'P 1'
#
loop_
_entity.id
_entity.type
_entity.pdbx_description
1 polymer ?
#
loop_
_entity_poly.entity_id
_entity_poly.type
_entity_poly.pdbx_seq_one_letter_code
_entity_poly.pdbx_strand_id
1 'polypeptide(L)'
;CVDSTASALAAKRGGADRLELCADLVIGGTTPSLALLRQVKAETGLPVRALLRPRFGDFCYDRYELAQMEQSAAELVEAGADGIVTGVLTPDGVLDVDALRPIYAAARRAAAAAGRPVTCTLHRAFDVCRDPFAALAAAKELGLATILTSGQAASAPQGAELLRQLVEAAGSDVEI
;
A
#
# COMPACT_ATOMS: atom_id res chain seq x y z
N CYS A 1 7.40 -0.98 8.65
CA CYS A 1 7.48 -2.08 7.67
C CYS A 1 8.26 -3.24 8.25
N VAL A 2 7.90 -4.46 7.87
CA VAL A 2 8.55 -5.72 8.30
C VAL A 2 8.62 -6.69 7.11
N ASP A 3 9.64 -7.55 7.07
CA ASP A 3 9.88 -8.49 5.97
C ASP A 3 10.11 -9.94 6.44
N SER A 4 9.93 -10.19 7.72
CA SER A 4 10.07 -11.51 8.33
C SER A 4 9.20 -11.66 9.57
N THR A 5 8.93 -12.89 9.99
CA THR A 5 8.22 -13.16 11.24
C THR A 5 9.00 -12.64 12.44
N ALA A 6 10.33 -12.72 12.41
CA ALA A 6 11.17 -12.21 13.51
C ALA A 6 11.06 -10.68 13.64
N SER A 7 11.11 -9.93 12.53
CA SER A 7 10.92 -8.47 12.54
C SER A 7 9.50 -8.08 12.94
N ALA A 8 8.49 -8.85 12.53
CA ALA A 8 7.09 -8.64 12.92
C ALA A 8 6.87 -8.82 14.44
N LEU A 9 7.45 -9.88 15.03
CA LEU A 9 7.41 -10.09 16.48
C LEU A 9 8.18 -9.01 17.25
N ALA A 10 9.31 -8.53 16.72
CA ALA A 10 10.03 -7.40 17.32
C ALA A 10 9.20 -6.12 17.29
N ALA A 11 8.53 -5.81 16.17
CA ALA A 11 7.62 -4.68 16.07
C ALA A 11 6.45 -4.78 17.07
N LYS A 12 5.84 -5.96 17.19
CA LYS A 12 4.79 -6.22 18.20
C LYS A 12 5.28 -5.95 19.63
N ARG A 13 6.47 -6.47 19.99
CA ARG A 13 7.06 -6.20 21.33
C ARG A 13 7.37 -4.72 21.53
N GLY A 14 7.67 -4.00 20.46
CA GLY A 14 7.89 -2.54 20.47
C GLY A 14 6.61 -1.71 20.54
N GLY A 15 5.43 -2.34 20.57
CA GLY A 15 4.14 -1.65 20.70
C GLY A 15 3.54 -1.21 19.37
N ALA A 16 3.86 -1.86 18.25
CA ALA A 16 3.20 -1.57 16.99
C ALA A 16 1.72 -1.98 17.01
N ASP A 17 0.84 -1.11 16.54
CA ASP A 17 -0.60 -1.35 16.44
C ASP A 17 -0.99 -2.08 15.16
N ARG A 18 -0.19 -1.96 14.10
CA ARG A 18 -0.35 -2.65 12.81
C ARG A 18 1.01 -2.86 12.14
N LEU A 19 1.04 -3.76 11.19
CA LEU A 19 2.23 -4.05 10.40
C LEU A 19 1.97 -3.75 8.92
N GLU A 20 2.99 -3.23 8.23
CA GLU A 20 3.07 -3.30 6.77
C GLU A 20 4.10 -4.38 6.43
N LEU A 21 3.63 -5.45 5.77
CA LEU A 21 4.42 -6.62 5.43
C LEU A 21 4.86 -6.57 3.98
N CYS A 22 6.15 -6.77 3.75
CA CYS A 22 6.75 -6.89 2.42
C CYS A 22 7.72 -8.07 2.37
N ALA A 23 8.28 -8.34 1.22
CA ALA A 23 9.52 -9.07 1.02
C ALA A 23 10.61 -8.07 0.59
N ASP A 24 11.87 -8.50 0.56
CA ASP A 24 12.98 -7.79 -0.07
C ASP A 24 13.09 -6.30 0.33
N LEU A 25 12.99 -6.00 1.61
CA LEU A 25 12.97 -4.61 2.12
C LEU A 25 14.23 -3.83 1.71
N VAL A 26 15.36 -4.50 1.53
CA VAL A 26 16.64 -3.90 1.10
C VAL A 26 16.57 -3.21 -0.28
N ILE A 27 15.67 -3.65 -1.14
CA ILE A 27 15.41 -3.03 -2.46
C ILE A 27 14.14 -2.18 -2.48
N GLY A 28 13.63 -1.82 -1.31
CA GLY A 28 12.43 -1.00 -1.16
C GLY A 28 11.11 -1.77 -1.03
N GLY A 29 11.19 -3.09 -0.88
CA GLY A 29 10.05 -3.97 -0.67
C GLY A 29 9.37 -4.45 -1.96
N THR A 30 8.97 -5.73 -1.95
CA THR A 30 8.13 -6.39 -2.96
C THR A 30 6.99 -7.13 -2.28
N THR A 31 6.10 -7.73 -3.07
CA THR A 31 4.96 -8.51 -2.56
C THR A 31 5.43 -9.68 -1.71
N PRO A 32 4.98 -9.82 -0.44
CA PRO A 32 5.34 -10.95 0.41
C PRO A 32 4.67 -12.24 -0.07
N SER A 33 5.27 -13.38 0.25
CA SER A 33 4.64 -14.66 0.00
C SER A 33 3.40 -14.84 0.90
N LEU A 34 2.40 -15.57 0.40
CA LEU A 34 1.19 -15.90 1.19
C LEU A 34 1.54 -16.71 2.45
N ALA A 35 2.59 -17.53 2.40
CA ALA A 35 3.07 -18.30 3.55
C ALA A 35 3.59 -17.36 4.66
N LEU A 36 4.42 -16.38 4.31
CA LEU A 36 4.92 -15.37 5.25
C LEU A 36 3.77 -14.57 5.85
N LEU A 37 2.81 -14.12 5.03
CA LEU A 37 1.64 -13.38 5.49
C LEU A 37 0.84 -14.18 6.53
N ARG A 38 0.50 -15.44 6.22
CA ARG A 38 -0.25 -16.31 7.15
C ARG A 38 0.50 -16.52 8.46
N GLN A 39 1.82 -16.76 8.39
CA GLN A 39 2.64 -16.94 9.58
C GLN A 39 2.69 -15.67 10.44
N VAL A 40 2.95 -14.51 9.84
CA VAL A 40 2.96 -13.24 10.56
C VAL A 40 1.61 -12.94 11.22
N LYS A 41 0.50 -13.19 10.53
CA LYS A 41 -0.84 -13.05 11.11
C LYS A 41 -1.07 -13.95 12.31
N ALA A 42 -0.69 -15.23 12.21
CA ALA A 42 -0.86 -16.21 13.28
C ALA A 42 -0.02 -15.86 14.53
N GLU A 43 1.25 -15.46 14.32
CA GLU A 43 2.19 -15.22 15.42
C GLU A 43 1.98 -13.85 16.10
N THR A 44 1.55 -12.85 15.32
CA THR A 44 1.40 -11.50 15.89
C THR A 44 -0.01 -11.19 16.37
N GLY A 45 -1.03 -11.67 15.68
CA GLY A 45 -2.42 -11.29 15.89
C GLY A 45 -2.72 -9.83 15.53
N LEU A 46 -1.74 -9.08 14.99
CA LEU A 46 -1.90 -7.68 14.61
C LEU A 46 -2.56 -7.56 13.23
N PRO A 47 -3.20 -6.41 12.96
CA PRO A 47 -3.59 -6.06 11.60
C PRO A 47 -2.36 -5.99 10.68
N VAL A 48 -2.45 -6.62 9.50
CA VAL A 48 -1.36 -6.66 8.51
C VAL A 48 -1.85 -6.08 7.20
N ARG A 49 -1.21 -4.99 6.75
CA ARG A 49 -1.32 -4.48 5.39
C ARG A 49 -0.20 -5.11 4.56
N ALA A 50 -0.54 -5.73 3.44
CA ALA A 50 0.44 -6.38 2.57
C ALA A 50 0.84 -5.47 1.41
N LEU A 51 2.14 -5.32 1.20
CA LEU A 51 2.65 -4.61 0.03
C LEU A 51 2.32 -5.43 -1.23
N LEU A 52 1.77 -4.78 -2.23
CA LEU A 52 1.52 -5.32 -3.56
C LEU A 52 2.38 -4.56 -4.57
N ARG A 53 3.56 -5.08 -4.82
CA ARG A 53 4.56 -4.55 -5.73
C ARG A 53 5.30 -5.70 -6.39
N PRO A 54 5.06 -5.98 -7.68
CA PRO A 54 5.58 -7.19 -8.33
C PRO A 54 7.10 -7.18 -8.50
N ARG A 55 7.72 -6.03 -8.60
CA ARG A 55 9.17 -5.85 -8.79
C ARG A 55 9.68 -4.53 -8.21
N PHE A 56 11.00 -4.42 -8.05
CA PHE A 56 11.66 -3.14 -7.77
C PHE A 56 11.72 -2.25 -9.03
N GLY A 57 12.18 -1.02 -8.89
CA GLY A 57 12.27 -0.03 -9.97
C GLY A 57 11.10 0.94 -9.94
N ASP A 58 10.66 1.37 -11.11
CA ASP A 58 9.55 2.30 -11.28
C ASP A 58 8.19 1.69 -10.88
N PHE A 59 7.15 2.50 -10.99
CA PHE A 59 5.78 2.10 -10.70
C PHE A 59 4.89 2.08 -11.95
N CYS A 60 5.51 2.03 -13.13
CA CYS A 60 4.84 1.88 -14.42
C CYS A 60 4.85 0.40 -14.80
N TYR A 61 3.71 -0.24 -14.73
CA TYR A 61 3.59 -1.69 -14.95
C TYR A 61 2.97 -2.00 -16.31
N ASP A 62 3.40 -3.09 -16.91
CA ASP A 62 2.79 -3.58 -18.14
C ASP A 62 1.47 -4.33 -17.86
N ARG A 63 0.77 -4.71 -18.94
CA ARG A 63 -0.52 -5.41 -18.83
C ARG A 63 -0.44 -6.74 -18.07
N TYR A 64 0.69 -7.42 -18.13
CA TYR A 64 0.87 -8.72 -17.47
C TYR A 64 1.12 -8.53 -15.97
N GLU A 65 1.93 -7.54 -15.61
CA GLU A 65 2.16 -7.14 -14.22
C GLU A 65 0.87 -6.65 -13.58
N LEU A 66 0.07 -5.84 -14.26
CA LEU A 66 -1.23 -5.36 -13.77
C LEU A 66 -2.22 -6.51 -13.54
N ALA A 67 -2.27 -7.50 -14.45
CA ALA A 67 -3.11 -8.69 -14.29
C ALA A 67 -2.66 -9.53 -13.08
N GLN A 68 -1.34 -9.70 -12.87
CA GLN A 68 -0.79 -10.36 -11.68
C GLN A 68 -1.13 -9.59 -10.41
N MET A 69 -1.04 -8.27 -10.43
CA MET A 69 -1.38 -7.42 -9.28
C MET A 69 -2.85 -7.55 -8.91
N GLU A 70 -3.76 -7.56 -9.88
CA GLU A 70 -5.20 -7.76 -9.62
C GLU A 70 -5.46 -9.11 -8.95
N GLN A 71 -4.88 -10.20 -9.47
CA GLN A 71 -5.02 -11.53 -8.89
C GLN A 71 -4.40 -11.58 -7.49
N SER A 72 -3.17 -11.10 -7.32
CA SER A 72 -2.47 -11.11 -6.05
C SER A 72 -3.17 -10.26 -4.98
N ALA A 73 -3.86 -9.18 -5.35
CA ALA A 73 -4.65 -8.38 -4.42
C ALA A 73 -5.75 -9.23 -3.75
N ALA A 74 -6.46 -10.05 -4.53
CA ALA A 74 -7.47 -10.97 -3.99
C ALA A 74 -6.84 -12.06 -3.12
N GLU A 75 -5.78 -12.71 -3.60
CA GLU A 75 -5.09 -13.81 -2.89
C GLU A 75 -4.50 -13.36 -1.55
N LEU A 76 -3.91 -12.15 -1.48
CA LEU A 76 -3.40 -11.59 -0.23
C LEU A 76 -4.53 -11.36 0.78
N VAL A 77 -5.66 -10.83 0.34
CA VAL A 77 -6.83 -10.65 1.20
C VAL A 77 -7.39 -11.99 1.65
N GLU A 78 -7.55 -12.97 0.77
CA GLU A 78 -7.97 -14.33 1.12
C GLU A 78 -7.01 -15.02 2.10
N ALA A 79 -5.70 -14.74 1.99
CA ALA A 79 -4.68 -15.22 2.91
C ALA A 79 -4.68 -14.51 4.28
N GLY A 80 -5.50 -13.47 4.46
CA GLY A 80 -5.71 -12.80 5.75
C GLY A 80 -5.15 -11.38 5.85
N ALA A 81 -4.69 -10.77 4.76
CA ALA A 81 -4.30 -9.35 4.80
C ALA A 81 -5.49 -8.45 5.14
N ASP A 82 -5.29 -7.51 6.05
CA ASP A 82 -6.30 -6.53 6.47
C ASP A 82 -6.25 -5.26 5.59
N GLY A 83 -5.27 -5.18 4.72
CA GLY A 83 -5.13 -4.10 3.75
C GLY A 83 -4.16 -4.44 2.64
N ILE A 84 -4.28 -3.70 1.53
CA ILE A 84 -3.37 -3.76 0.38
C ILE A 84 -2.70 -2.39 0.24
N VAL A 85 -1.38 -2.41 0.08
CA VAL A 85 -0.54 -1.22 -0.12
C VAL A 85 0.05 -1.28 -1.51
N THR A 86 -0.35 -0.39 -2.42
CA THR A 86 0.14 -0.38 -3.79
C THR A 86 0.09 1.01 -4.42
N GLY A 87 0.58 1.15 -5.63
CA GLY A 87 0.51 2.37 -6.43
C GLY A 87 1.01 2.11 -7.84
N VAL A 88 0.33 2.70 -8.82
CA VAL A 88 0.66 2.61 -10.24
C VAL A 88 0.73 4.02 -10.80
N LEU A 89 1.76 4.30 -11.58
CA LEU A 89 1.92 5.56 -12.30
C LEU A 89 1.91 5.31 -13.81
N THR A 90 1.41 6.29 -14.53
CA THR A 90 1.62 6.36 -15.98
C THR A 90 3.07 6.76 -16.28
N PRO A 91 3.56 6.58 -17.52
CA PRO A 91 4.90 7.06 -17.92
C PRO A 91 5.11 8.56 -17.70
N ASP A 92 4.02 9.36 -17.70
CA ASP A 92 4.06 10.80 -17.43
C ASP A 92 4.05 11.15 -15.93
N GLY A 93 4.10 10.16 -15.05
CA GLY A 93 4.12 10.33 -13.59
C GLY A 93 2.75 10.70 -12.99
N VAL A 94 1.65 10.46 -13.68
CA VAL A 94 0.30 10.63 -13.16
C VAL A 94 -0.13 9.35 -12.45
N LEU A 95 -0.90 9.46 -11.36
CA LEU A 95 -1.49 8.28 -10.71
C LEU A 95 -2.46 7.59 -11.69
N ASP A 96 -2.19 6.33 -12.02
CA ASP A 96 -2.98 5.56 -12.97
C ASP A 96 -4.23 4.98 -12.29
N VAL A 97 -5.30 5.78 -12.29
CA VAL A 97 -6.59 5.43 -11.67
C VAL A 97 -7.23 4.23 -12.37
N ASP A 98 -7.11 4.15 -13.70
CA ASP A 98 -7.71 3.06 -14.48
C ASP A 98 -7.05 1.72 -14.19
N ALA A 99 -5.73 1.70 -14.02
CA ALA A 99 -4.99 0.52 -13.59
C ALA A 99 -5.24 0.14 -12.12
N LEU A 100 -5.36 1.13 -11.23
CA LEU A 100 -5.57 0.89 -9.79
C LEU A 100 -6.99 0.43 -9.45
N ARG A 101 -7.99 0.89 -10.17
CA ARG A 101 -9.40 0.58 -9.90
C ARG A 101 -9.70 -0.92 -9.87
N PRO A 102 -9.31 -1.76 -10.87
CA PRO A 102 -9.54 -3.19 -10.83
C PRO A 102 -8.79 -3.88 -9.68
N ILE A 103 -7.56 -3.46 -9.37
CA ILE A 103 -6.73 -4.02 -8.29
C ILE A 103 -7.43 -3.83 -6.93
N TYR A 104 -7.83 -2.60 -6.61
CA TYR A 104 -8.54 -2.34 -5.35
C TYR A 104 -9.94 -2.96 -5.32
N ALA A 105 -10.62 -3.06 -6.47
CA ALA A 105 -11.89 -3.75 -6.56
C ALA A 105 -11.76 -5.26 -6.27
N ALA A 106 -10.69 -5.91 -6.75
CA ALA A 106 -10.40 -7.31 -6.46
C ALA A 106 -10.18 -7.54 -4.96
N ALA A 107 -9.39 -6.70 -4.30
CA ALA A 107 -9.19 -6.75 -2.84
C ALA A 107 -10.53 -6.59 -2.09
N ARG A 108 -11.34 -5.61 -2.47
CA ARG A 108 -12.65 -5.35 -1.83
C ARG A 108 -13.63 -6.51 -2.03
N ARG A 109 -13.67 -7.12 -3.24
CA ARG A 109 -14.51 -8.30 -3.51
C ARG A 109 -14.09 -9.49 -2.65
N ALA A 110 -12.79 -9.78 -2.54
CA ALA A 110 -12.28 -10.86 -1.70
C ALA A 110 -12.61 -10.63 -0.21
N ALA A 111 -12.47 -9.40 0.28
CA ALA A 111 -12.82 -9.01 1.64
C ALA A 111 -14.31 -9.17 1.92
N ALA A 112 -15.18 -8.73 1.01
CA ALA A 112 -16.62 -8.87 1.12
C ALA A 112 -17.04 -10.36 1.15
N ALA A 113 -16.43 -11.20 0.32
CA ALA A 113 -16.65 -12.64 0.33
C ALA A 113 -16.23 -13.29 1.67
N ALA A 114 -15.18 -12.76 2.31
CA ALA A 114 -14.70 -13.20 3.63
C ALA A 114 -15.46 -12.53 4.81
N GLY A 115 -16.44 -11.67 4.56
CA GLY A 115 -17.23 -10.98 5.59
C GLY A 115 -16.44 -10.01 6.46
N ARG A 116 -15.35 -9.42 5.94
CA ARG A 116 -14.47 -8.51 6.69
C ARG A 116 -14.08 -7.26 5.90
N PRO A 117 -13.74 -6.16 6.56
CA PRO A 117 -13.25 -4.98 5.87
C PRO A 117 -11.83 -5.18 5.32
N VAL A 118 -11.47 -4.39 4.33
CA VAL A 118 -10.10 -4.24 3.83
C VAL A 118 -9.79 -2.77 3.61
N THR A 119 -8.57 -2.35 4.00
CA THR A 119 -8.06 -1.00 3.72
C THR A 119 -7.26 -0.99 2.43
N CYS A 120 -7.34 0.11 1.67
CA CYS A 120 -6.52 0.33 0.48
C CYS A 120 -5.63 1.54 0.75
N THR A 121 -4.33 1.39 0.50
CA THR A 121 -3.30 2.40 0.77
C THR A 121 -2.50 2.67 -0.49
N LEU A 122 -2.25 3.94 -0.79
CA LEU A 122 -1.28 4.35 -1.79
C LEU A 122 0.10 4.45 -1.15
N HIS A 123 1.07 3.72 -1.70
CA HIS A 123 2.44 3.73 -1.21
C HIS A 123 3.27 4.89 -1.80
N ARG A 124 4.58 4.86 -1.57
CA ARG A 124 5.53 5.90 -1.95
C ARG A 124 5.70 6.15 -3.48
N ALA A 125 4.93 5.50 -4.36
CA ALA A 125 4.73 5.97 -5.72
C ALA A 125 4.22 7.42 -5.74
N PHE A 126 3.47 7.82 -4.67
CA PHE A 126 3.05 9.20 -4.45
C PHE A 126 4.23 10.19 -4.41
N ASP A 127 5.36 9.79 -3.85
CA ASP A 127 6.53 10.67 -3.71
C ASP A 127 7.23 10.99 -5.04
N VAL A 128 6.95 10.22 -6.09
CA VAL A 128 7.51 10.41 -7.44
C VAL A 128 6.43 10.76 -8.48
N CYS A 129 5.19 10.98 -8.04
CA CYS A 129 4.15 11.46 -8.94
C CYS A 129 4.40 12.94 -9.32
N ARG A 130 3.90 13.33 -10.49
CA ARG A 130 4.09 14.66 -11.04
C ARG A 130 3.36 15.76 -10.26
N ASP A 131 2.17 15.46 -9.79
CA ASP A 131 1.29 16.41 -9.09
C ASP A 131 0.68 15.73 -7.85
N PRO A 132 1.14 16.07 -6.64
CA PRO A 132 0.66 15.45 -5.40
C PRO A 132 -0.80 15.79 -5.08
N PHE A 133 -1.30 16.97 -5.48
CA PHE A 133 -2.69 17.32 -5.21
C PHE A 133 -3.65 16.62 -6.17
N ALA A 134 -3.28 16.46 -7.44
CA ALA A 134 -4.03 15.64 -8.38
C ALA A 134 -4.03 14.16 -7.94
N ALA A 135 -2.90 13.64 -7.45
CA ALA A 135 -2.82 12.29 -6.90
C ALA A 135 -3.65 12.11 -5.62
N LEU A 136 -3.70 13.12 -4.74
CA LEU A 136 -4.58 13.12 -3.57
C LEU A 136 -6.06 13.09 -3.97
N ALA A 137 -6.46 13.90 -4.97
CA ALA A 137 -7.83 13.91 -5.47
C ALA A 137 -8.23 12.54 -6.04
N ALA A 138 -7.34 11.93 -6.84
CA ALA A 138 -7.53 10.59 -7.38
C ALA A 138 -7.59 9.51 -6.27
N ALA A 139 -6.79 9.63 -5.22
CA ALA A 139 -6.84 8.74 -4.07
C ALA A 139 -8.20 8.81 -3.34
N LYS A 140 -8.75 10.01 -3.18
CA LYS A 140 -10.10 10.22 -2.63
C LYS A 140 -11.17 9.58 -3.53
N GLU A 141 -11.10 9.77 -4.85
CA GLU A 141 -12.01 9.16 -5.81
C GLU A 141 -11.98 7.63 -5.74
N LEU A 142 -10.79 7.05 -5.59
CA LEU A 142 -10.61 5.60 -5.41
C LEU A 142 -11.06 5.09 -4.03
N GLY A 143 -11.38 5.98 -3.09
CA GLY A 143 -11.76 5.64 -1.72
C GLY A 143 -10.61 4.98 -0.96
N LEU A 144 -9.38 5.52 -1.11
CA LEU A 144 -8.22 5.03 -0.37
C LEU A 144 -8.26 5.54 1.07
N ALA A 145 -7.85 4.69 2.00
CA ALA A 145 -7.84 5.05 3.42
C ALA A 145 -6.60 5.87 3.81
N THR A 146 -5.47 5.61 3.15
CA THR A 146 -4.18 6.17 3.58
C THR A 146 -3.28 6.43 2.37
N ILE A 147 -2.47 7.48 2.44
CA ILE A 147 -1.33 7.73 1.54
C ILE A 147 -0.05 7.71 2.38
N LEU A 148 0.90 6.84 2.04
CA LEU A 148 2.23 6.81 2.62
C LEU A 148 3.16 7.70 1.81
N THR A 149 3.64 8.78 2.38
CA THR A 149 4.47 9.77 1.69
C THR A 149 5.49 10.41 2.62
N SER A 150 6.58 10.89 2.09
CA SER A 150 7.54 11.79 2.74
C SER A 150 7.41 13.24 2.24
N GLY A 151 6.28 13.60 1.60
CA GLY A 151 6.09 14.92 1.02
C GLY A 151 6.97 15.16 -0.20
N GLN A 152 7.14 14.14 -1.05
CA GLN A 152 7.99 14.17 -2.26
C GLN A 152 9.45 14.56 -1.99
N ALA A 153 9.92 14.35 -0.75
CA ALA A 153 11.26 14.63 -0.32
C ALA A 153 12.01 13.35 0.08
N ALA A 154 13.32 13.44 0.26
CA ALA A 154 14.12 12.29 0.68
C ALA A 154 13.72 11.76 2.07
N SER A 155 13.20 12.64 2.93
CA SER A 155 12.69 12.28 4.26
C SER A 155 11.50 13.16 4.65
N ALA A 156 10.63 12.66 5.53
CA ALA A 156 9.46 13.40 6.00
C ALA A 156 9.80 14.78 6.63
N PRO A 157 10.87 14.95 7.43
CA PRO A 157 11.23 16.27 7.90
C PRO A 157 11.55 17.28 6.78
N GLN A 158 12.13 16.83 5.67
CA GLN A 158 12.42 17.69 4.51
C GLN A 158 11.16 18.01 3.71
N GLY A 159 10.16 17.14 3.72
CA GLY A 159 8.87 17.30 3.05
C GLY A 159 7.78 17.90 3.95
N ALA A 160 8.11 18.37 5.15
CA ALA A 160 7.14 18.77 6.18
C ALA A 160 6.11 19.79 5.69
N GLU A 161 6.51 20.76 4.87
CA GLU A 161 5.60 21.78 4.37
C GLU A 161 4.56 21.18 3.40
N LEU A 162 4.99 20.33 2.46
CA LEU A 162 4.03 19.65 1.58
C LEU A 162 3.14 18.68 2.36
N LEU A 163 3.69 17.95 3.35
CA LEU A 163 2.89 17.09 4.22
C LEU A 163 1.80 17.86 4.94
N ARG A 164 2.10 19.05 5.49
CA ARG A 164 1.10 19.92 6.13
C ARG A 164 -0.02 20.30 5.16
N GLN A 165 0.34 20.73 3.94
CA GLN A 165 -0.63 21.10 2.90
C GLN A 165 -1.49 19.91 2.48
N LEU A 166 -0.90 18.73 2.34
CA LEU A 166 -1.62 17.50 1.99
C LEU A 166 -2.60 17.09 3.10
N VAL A 167 -2.20 17.17 4.37
CA VAL A 167 -3.09 16.89 5.51
C VAL A 167 -4.27 17.84 5.52
N GLU A 168 -4.05 19.16 5.31
CA GLU A 168 -5.13 20.15 5.20
C GLU A 168 -6.07 19.84 4.03
N ALA A 169 -5.53 19.52 2.85
CA ALA A 169 -6.31 19.19 1.67
C ALA A 169 -7.00 17.82 1.77
N ALA A 170 -6.42 16.86 2.47
CA ALA A 170 -7.00 15.54 2.70
C ALA A 170 -8.25 15.63 3.60
N GLY A 171 -8.21 16.48 4.62
CA GLY A 171 -9.28 16.58 5.61
C GLY A 171 -9.47 15.26 6.35
N SER A 172 -10.72 14.78 6.42
CA SER A 172 -11.06 13.48 7.02
C SER A 172 -11.16 12.33 6.02
N ASP A 173 -10.98 12.59 4.73
CA ASP A 173 -11.24 11.60 3.69
C ASP A 173 -10.10 10.58 3.54
N VAL A 174 -8.85 11.03 3.72
CA VAL A 174 -7.63 10.21 3.54
C VAL A 174 -6.62 10.56 4.62
N GLU A 175 -6.07 9.57 5.29
CA GLU A 175 -4.94 9.72 6.23
C GLU A 175 -3.62 9.91 5.46
N ILE A 176 -2.81 10.92 5.83
CA ILE A 176 -1.49 11.17 5.25
C ILE A 176 -0.41 10.70 6.23
#